data_c2336529fa702113f96b23ce6576f6b6
#
_entry.id   c2336529fa702113f96b23ce6576f6b6
#
_cell.length_a   1.000
_cell.length_b   1.000
_cell.length_c   1.000
_cell.angle_alpha   90.00
_cell.angle_beta   90.00
_cell.angle_gamma   90.00
#
_symmetry.space_group_name_H-M   'P 1'
#
loop_
_entity.id
_entity.type
_entity.pdbx_description
1 polymer ?
#
loop_
_entity_poly.entity_id
_entity_poly.type
_entity_poly.pdbx_seq_one_letter_code
_entity_poly.pdbx_strand_id
1 'polypeptide(L)'
;MKRKNFILTTLVFLFISILGLAVENPNPTTQESVIAALNPDFAEVVKEYKPNLENIDKMFNYIEKNIKQKGRAIYYSKLDQEKKEIIVTDENNKIIYTEKIPEKLVNSIPYFEVKQTYSLKNGKTLNYSEMNTEMLEKKVKMKSETLMKTKMNKKDAIKILKLTPDLSTSTNNVFSNIEYSKFEVYDTNNNLLQRTYYRNNKMTIEQEVKGNQAKMIYLFDNTNSMSGKLEAYKNGELISIMQIKNFLPEGEVKIFFPSGKLLSTFYIKNGTMDGTMKAFYEDGKIRMIGHFKDGKKDGEFIEYEEDGSIVDKALYKNDEMISQ
;
A
#
# COMPACT_ATOMS: atom_id res chain seq x y z
N MET A 1 -24.54 -18.71 -11.93
CA MET A 1 -23.23 -18.21 -12.39
C MET A 1 -23.18 -16.69 -12.21
N LYS A 2 -22.18 -16.13 -11.55
CA LYS A 2 -21.80 -14.72 -11.46
C LYS A 2 -22.44 -13.94 -10.32
N ARG A 3 -21.76 -13.85 -9.16
CA ARG A 3 -22.16 -12.90 -8.11
C ARG A 3 -21.14 -12.87 -6.97
N LYS A 4 -20.27 -11.89 -6.89
CA LYS A 4 -19.38 -11.63 -5.75
C LYS A 4 -19.25 -10.12 -5.52
N ASN A 5 -19.41 -9.67 -4.26
CA ASN A 5 -18.64 -8.60 -3.64
C ASN A 5 -19.26 -7.20 -3.50
N PHE A 6 -20.03 -7.00 -2.49
CA PHE A 6 -20.18 -5.67 -1.91
C PHE A 6 -19.29 -5.51 -0.65
N ILE A 7 -19.10 -6.59 0.08
CA ILE A 7 -18.13 -6.69 1.20
C ILE A 7 -16.71 -6.37 0.73
N LEU A 8 -16.39 -6.62 -0.53
CA LEU A 8 -15.06 -6.43 -1.07
C LEU A 8 -14.65 -4.97 -1.25
N THR A 9 -15.55 -4.02 -1.46
CA THR A 9 -15.14 -2.60 -1.43
C THR A 9 -14.61 -2.22 -0.05
N THR A 10 -15.22 -2.71 1.01
CA THR A 10 -14.70 -2.53 2.37
C THR A 10 -13.43 -3.37 2.58
N LEU A 11 -13.38 -4.60 2.06
CA LEU A 11 -12.19 -5.46 2.11
C LEU A 11 -11.08 -5.02 1.15
N VAL A 12 -11.38 -4.46 -0.02
CA VAL A 12 -10.36 -3.87 -0.93
C VAL A 12 -9.76 -2.62 -0.31
N PHE A 13 -10.52 -1.80 0.41
CA PHE A 13 -9.95 -0.70 1.18
C PHE A 13 -9.12 -1.21 2.37
N LEU A 14 -9.55 -2.26 3.05
CA LEU A 14 -8.75 -2.97 4.05
C LEU A 14 -7.46 -3.54 3.41
N PHE A 15 -7.55 -4.09 2.22
CA PHE A 15 -6.45 -4.72 1.48
C PHE A 15 -5.40 -3.71 0.99
N ILE A 16 -5.83 -2.54 0.49
CA ILE A 16 -4.92 -1.45 0.10
C ILE A 16 -4.20 -0.90 1.34
N SER A 17 -4.88 -0.84 2.49
CA SER A 17 -4.27 -0.44 3.76
C SER A 17 -3.31 -1.48 4.32
N ILE A 18 -3.60 -2.76 4.14
CA ILE A 18 -2.73 -3.87 4.55
C ILE A 18 -1.47 -3.93 3.67
N LEU A 19 -1.59 -3.68 2.36
CA LEU A 19 -0.42 -3.56 1.47
C LEU A 19 0.52 -2.43 1.91
N GLY A 20 -0.03 -1.32 2.44
CA GLY A 20 0.78 -0.24 2.99
C GLY A 20 1.51 -0.61 4.28
N LEU A 21 0.98 -1.53 5.09
CA LEU A 21 1.59 -1.98 6.36
C LEU A 21 2.53 -3.18 6.19
N ALA A 22 2.38 -3.96 5.11
CA ALA A 22 3.28 -5.07 4.78
C ALA A 22 4.72 -4.62 4.45
N VAL A 23 4.94 -3.31 4.29
CA VAL A 23 6.27 -2.72 4.07
C VAL A 23 7.13 -2.70 5.35
N GLU A 24 6.56 -2.94 6.52
CA GLU A 24 7.36 -3.11 7.75
C GLU A 24 8.13 -4.45 7.83
N ASN A 25 7.89 -5.39 6.89
CA ASN A 25 8.60 -6.66 6.86
C ASN A 25 9.41 -6.80 5.56
N PRO A 26 10.76 -6.75 5.59
CA PRO A 26 11.58 -6.61 4.38
C PRO A 26 11.69 -7.85 3.48
N ASN A 27 10.83 -8.86 3.63
CA ASN A 27 10.98 -10.10 2.87
C ASN A 27 9.68 -10.80 2.41
N PRO A 28 8.81 -10.18 1.60
CA PRO A 28 7.85 -10.94 0.81
C PRO A 28 8.27 -10.99 -0.66
N THR A 29 8.66 -12.17 -1.14
CA THR A 29 9.17 -12.38 -2.50
C THR A 29 8.08 -12.46 -3.59
N THR A 30 6.79 -12.45 -3.25
CA THR A 30 5.67 -12.41 -4.20
C THR A 30 4.41 -11.78 -3.58
N GLN A 31 3.51 -11.29 -4.42
CA GLN A 31 2.20 -10.75 -4.02
C GLN A 31 1.34 -11.81 -3.27
N GLU A 32 1.53 -13.10 -3.58
CA GLU A 32 0.94 -14.22 -2.86
C GLU A 32 1.50 -14.34 -1.44
N SER A 33 2.78 -14.01 -1.22
CA SER A 33 3.40 -14.06 0.09
C SER A 33 2.93 -12.92 1.02
N VAL A 34 2.50 -11.78 0.49
CA VAL A 34 1.88 -10.72 1.29
C VAL A 34 0.50 -11.15 1.79
N ILE A 35 -0.29 -11.79 0.94
CA ILE A 35 -1.62 -12.33 1.30
C ILE A 35 -1.46 -13.52 2.25
N ALA A 36 -0.50 -14.40 1.99
CA ALA A 36 -0.20 -15.56 2.83
C ALA A 36 0.44 -15.16 4.18
N ALA A 37 1.22 -14.08 4.22
CA ALA A 37 1.77 -13.53 5.47
C ALA A 37 0.68 -12.90 6.36
N LEU A 38 -0.45 -12.46 5.76
CA LEU A 38 -1.58 -11.90 6.50
C LEU A 38 -2.45 -12.96 7.17
N ASN A 39 -2.63 -14.08 6.59
CA ASN A 39 -3.24 -15.33 7.08
C ASN A 39 -3.56 -16.26 5.89
N PRO A 40 -2.89 -17.43 5.73
CA PRO A 40 -3.19 -18.37 4.65
C PRO A 40 -4.67 -18.80 4.59
N ASP A 41 -5.31 -18.95 5.75
CA ASP A 41 -6.72 -19.32 5.86
C ASP A 41 -7.65 -18.23 5.30
N PHE A 42 -7.27 -16.95 5.41
CA PHE A 42 -8.04 -15.82 4.88
C PHE A 42 -8.15 -15.86 3.35
N ALA A 43 -7.04 -16.13 2.66
CA ALA A 43 -7.00 -16.19 1.21
C ALA A 43 -7.88 -17.34 0.67
N GLU A 44 -7.89 -18.49 1.34
CA GLU A 44 -8.71 -19.64 0.99
C GLU A 44 -10.19 -19.36 1.21
N VAL A 45 -10.55 -18.83 2.38
CA VAL A 45 -11.94 -18.51 2.73
C VAL A 45 -12.52 -17.42 1.83
N VAL A 46 -11.73 -16.41 1.46
CA VAL A 46 -12.17 -15.35 0.51
C VAL A 46 -12.47 -15.93 -0.88
N LYS A 47 -11.74 -16.96 -1.33
CA LYS A 47 -12.01 -17.64 -2.60
C LYS A 47 -13.36 -18.39 -2.57
N GLU A 48 -13.73 -18.94 -1.43
CA GLU A 48 -14.96 -19.73 -1.27
C GLU A 48 -16.19 -18.88 -0.94
N TYR A 49 -16.01 -17.70 -0.36
CA TYR A 49 -17.11 -16.85 0.08
C TYR A 49 -17.95 -16.33 -1.09
N LYS A 50 -19.26 -16.57 -1.02
CA LYS A 50 -20.26 -16.14 -2.02
C LYS A 50 -21.28 -15.20 -1.36
N PRO A 51 -21.15 -13.89 -1.50
CA PRO A 51 -22.11 -12.95 -0.93
C PRO A 51 -23.51 -13.09 -1.50
N ASN A 52 -24.49 -12.77 -0.68
CA ASN A 52 -25.89 -12.81 -1.06
C ASN A 52 -26.24 -11.67 -2.02
N LEU A 53 -26.81 -12.02 -3.17
CA LEU A 53 -27.13 -11.05 -4.21
C LEU A 53 -28.33 -10.19 -3.92
N GLU A 54 -29.28 -10.72 -3.17
CA GLU A 54 -30.42 -9.96 -2.73
C GLU A 54 -29.95 -8.78 -1.85
N ASN A 55 -28.94 -8.99 -1.03
CA ASN A 55 -28.34 -7.95 -0.21
C ASN A 55 -27.64 -6.89 -1.07
N ILE A 56 -26.99 -7.30 -2.16
CA ILE A 56 -26.43 -6.36 -3.14
C ILE A 56 -27.54 -5.51 -3.76
N ASP A 57 -28.65 -6.12 -4.14
CA ASP A 57 -29.79 -5.41 -4.71
C ASP A 57 -30.42 -4.44 -3.71
N LYS A 58 -30.63 -4.84 -2.46
CA LYS A 58 -31.10 -3.97 -1.38
C LYS A 58 -30.22 -2.73 -1.24
N MET A 59 -28.91 -2.93 -1.29
CA MET A 59 -27.94 -1.85 -1.12
C MET A 59 -27.96 -0.88 -2.31
N PHE A 60 -27.95 -1.36 -3.54
CA PHE A 60 -28.05 -0.50 -4.72
C PHE A 60 -29.34 0.29 -4.75
N ASN A 61 -30.47 -0.34 -4.47
CA ASN A 61 -31.77 0.32 -4.38
C ASN A 61 -31.75 1.42 -3.29
N TYR A 62 -31.13 1.15 -2.14
CA TYR A 62 -30.95 2.14 -1.09
C TYR A 62 -30.12 3.33 -1.56
N ILE A 63 -28.96 3.09 -2.17
CA ILE A 63 -28.05 4.14 -2.67
C ILE A 63 -28.76 4.98 -3.74
N GLU A 64 -29.34 4.36 -4.75
CA GLU A 64 -30.01 5.08 -5.87
C GLU A 64 -31.17 5.93 -5.38
N LYS A 65 -32.01 5.38 -4.49
CA LYS A 65 -33.12 6.11 -3.89
C LYS A 65 -32.65 7.36 -3.13
N ASN A 66 -31.65 7.20 -2.27
CA ASN A 66 -31.16 8.31 -1.45
C ASN A 66 -30.38 9.35 -2.26
N ILE A 67 -29.59 8.96 -3.26
CA ILE A 67 -28.94 9.90 -4.18
C ILE A 67 -30.01 10.71 -4.92
N LYS A 68 -31.08 10.08 -5.42
CA LYS A 68 -32.15 10.77 -6.12
C LYS A 68 -32.91 11.74 -5.21
N GLN A 69 -33.14 11.37 -3.96
CA GLN A 69 -33.96 12.18 -3.03
C GLN A 69 -33.14 13.24 -2.29
N LYS A 70 -31.91 12.93 -1.88
CA LYS A 70 -31.10 13.74 -0.97
C LYS A 70 -29.75 14.16 -1.55
N GLY A 71 -29.43 13.78 -2.79
CA GLY A 71 -28.12 14.00 -3.41
C GLY A 71 -26.98 13.14 -2.85
N ARG A 72 -27.25 12.37 -1.80
CA ARG A 72 -26.27 11.47 -1.14
C ARG A 72 -26.94 10.28 -0.49
N ALA A 73 -26.22 9.19 -0.34
CA ALA A 73 -26.61 8.03 0.47
C ALA A 73 -25.55 7.80 1.57
N ILE A 74 -26.00 7.72 2.82
CA ILE A 74 -25.17 7.43 3.98
C ILE A 74 -25.63 6.11 4.56
N TYR A 75 -24.68 5.22 4.84
CA TYR A 75 -24.94 3.97 5.53
C TYR A 75 -23.76 3.57 6.40
N TYR A 76 -24.06 2.68 7.33
CA TYR A 76 -23.10 2.14 8.30
C TYR A 76 -23.02 0.64 8.13
N SER A 77 -21.83 0.08 8.26
CA SER A 77 -21.62 -1.37 8.33
C SER A 77 -20.72 -1.71 9.48
N LYS A 78 -21.04 -2.80 10.19
CA LYS A 78 -20.22 -3.31 11.29
C LYS A 78 -20.20 -4.82 11.29
N LEU A 79 -19.10 -5.38 11.77
CA LEU A 79 -18.98 -6.80 12.05
C LEU A 79 -19.54 -7.09 13.46
N ASP A 80 -20.57 -7.92 13.52
CA ASP A 80 -21.05 -8.53 14.77
C ASP A 80 -20.41 -9.91 14.89
N GLN A 81 -19.36 -9.99 15.70
CA GLN A 81 -18.59 -11.24 15.88
C GLN A 81 -19.38 -12.34 16.58
N GLU A 82 -20.27 -11.97 17.51
CA GLU A 82 -21.11 -12.95 18.23
C GLU A 82 -22.13 -13.59 17.31
N LYS A 83 -22.80 -12.79 16.49
CA LYS A 83 -23.79 -13.27 15.52
C LYS A 83 -23.17 -13.80 14.24
N LYS A 84 -21.87 -13.62 14.04
CA LYS A 84 -21.13 -13.99 12.83
C LYS A 84 -21.75 -13.39 11.56
N GLU A 85 -22.08 -12.07 11.66
CA GLU A 85 -22.73 -11.38 10.54
C GLU A 85 -22.23 -9.94 10.39
N ILE A 86 -22.28 -9.43 9.17
CA ILE A 86 -22.16 -8.00 8.88
C ILE A 86 -23.56 -7.40 8.90
N ILE A 87 -23.73 -6.36 9.72
CA ILE A 87 -24.98 -5.62 9.82
C ILE A 87 -24.79 -4.29 9.05
N VAL A 88 -25.69 -4.00 8.11
CA VAL A 88 -25.70 -2.76 7.35
C VAL A 88 -26.96 -1.98 7.67
N THR A 89 -26.79 -0.72 8.11
CA THR A 89 -27.88 0.17 8.53
C THR A 89 -27.84 1.50 7.77
N ASP A 90 -28.99 2.16 7.71
CA ASP A 90 -29.09 3.53 7.24
C ASP A 90 -28.68 4.57 8.31
N GLU A 91 -28.78 5.85 7.97
CA GLU A 91 -28.46 6.98 8.90
C GLU A 91 -29.37 7.06 10.15
N ASN A 92 -30.50 6.34 10.16
CA ASN A 92 -31.41 6.23 11.29
C ASN A 92 -31.29 4.90 12.05
N ASN A 93 -30.20 4.15 11.85
CA ASN A 93 -29.95 2.82 12.41
C ASN A 93 -30.96 1.74 11.96
N LYS A 94 -31.76 1.98 10.91
CA LYS A 94 -32.63 0.97 10.34
C LYS A 94 -31.80 -0.01 9.51
N ILE A 95 -31.99 -1.30 9.75
CA ILE A 95 -31.29 -2.37 9.00
C ILE A 95 -31.70 -2.32 7.52
N ILE A 96 -30.70 -2.18 6.65
CA ILE A 96 -30.85 -2.33 5.18
C ILE A 96 -30.76 -3.81 4.84
N TYR A 97 -29.75 -4.50 5.36
CA TYR A 97 -29.59 -5.95 5.29
C TYR A 97 -28.58 -6.45 6.34
N THR A 98 -28.57 -7.78 6.55
CA THR A 98 -27.53 -8.50 7.26
C THR A 98 -26.93 -9.57 6.33
N GLU A 99 -25.64 -9.87 6.53
CA GLU A 99 -24.91 -10.87 5.76
C GLU A 99 -24.22 -11.82 6.71
N LYS A 100 -24.60 -13.10 6.69
CA LYS A 100 -23.93 -14.14 7.48
C LYS A 100 -22.55 -14.45 6.90
N ILE A 101 -21.58 -14.59 7.77
CA ILE A 101 -20.19 -14.84 7.43
C ILE A 101 -19.77 -16.18 8.01
N PRO A 102 -19.06 -17.01 7.22
CA PRO A 102 -18.48 -18.24 7.73
C PRO A 102 -17.58 -17.99 8.95
N GLU A 103 -17.62 -18.88 9.92
CA GLU A 103 -16.86 -18.76 11.17
C GLU A 103 -15.36 -18.55 10.97
N LYS A 104 -14.77 -19.31 10.04
CA LYS A 104 -13.36 -19.12 9.65
C LYS A 104 -13.05 -17.69 9.21
N LEU A 105 -13.97 -17.04 8.47
CA LEU A 105 -13.78 -15.69 7.99
C LEU A 105 -13.95 -14.68 9.12
N VAL A 106 -14.90 -14.86 10.04
CA VAL A 106 -15.09 -13.98 11.21
C VAL A 106 -13.83 -13.93 12.08
N ASN A 107 -13.22 -15.08 12.32
CA ASN A 107 -12.01 -15.20 13.13
C ASN A 107 -10.75 -14.61 12.44
N SER A 108 -10.81 -14.45 11.12
CA SER A 108 -9.71 -13.93 10.31
C SER A 108 -9.84 -12.43 9.97
N ILE A 109 -11.02 -11.84 10.19
CA ILE A 109 -11.28 -10.42 9.92
C ILE A 109 -11.20 -9.64 11.22
N PRO A 110 -10.40 -8.57 11.29
CA PRO A 110 -10.42 -7.68 12.45
C PRO A 110 -11.80 -7.02 12.60
N TYR A 111 -12.18 -6.70 13.84
CA TYR A 111 -13.36 -5.89 14.10
C TYR A 111 -13.35 -4.61 13.26
N PHE A 112 -14.50 -4.23 12.72
CA PHE A 112 -14.64 -2.96 12.00
C PHE A 112 -16.03 -2.33 12.22
N GLU A 113 -16.03 -1.01 12.21
CA GLU A 113 -17.19 -0.17 12.00
C GLU A 113 -16.90 0.84 10.91
N VAL A 114 -17.75 0.92 9.89
CA VAL A 114 -17.55 1.77 8.72
C VAL A 114 -18.77 2.65 8.51
N LYS A 115 -18.54 3.96 8.37
CA LYS A 115 -19.50 4.91 7.81
C LYS A 115 -19.13 5.17 6.36
N GLN A 116 -20.06 4.99 5.45
CA GLN A 116 -19.87 5.27 4.03
C GLN A 116 -20.86 6.32 3.54
N THR A 117 -20.38 7.22 2.69
CA THR A 117 -21.17 8.25 2.03
C THR A 117 -20.92 8.18 0.52
N TYR A 118 -21.99 7.94 -0.24
CA TYR A 118 -21.99 8.07 -1.68
C TYR A 118 -22.69 9.36 -2.10
N SER A 119 -22.09 10.07 -3.04
CA SER A 119 -22.68 11.27 -3.64
C SER A 119 -22.29 11.39 -5.11
N LEU A 120 -22.89 12.34 -5.82
CA LEU A 120 -22.51 12.67 -7.19
C LEU A 120 -21.80 14.02 -7.21
N LYS A 121 -20.64 14.06 -7.87
CA LYS A 121 -19.88 15.28 -8.15
C LYS A 121 -19.69 15.39 -9.67
N ASN A 122 -20.32 16.38 -10.28
CA ASN A 122 -20.28 16.57 -11.75
C ASN A 122 -20.63 15.29 -12.54
N GLY A 123 -21.69 14.57 -12.12
CA GLY A 123 -22.11 13.31 -12.75
C GLY A 123 -21.24 12.08 -12.43
N LYS A 124 -20.15 12.25 -11.69
CA LYS A 124 -19.23 11.18 -11.26
C LYS A 124 -19.57 10.74 -9.85
N THR A 125 -19.32 9.46 -9.52
CA THR A 125 -19.51 8.95 -8.17
C THR A 125 -18.35 9.37 -7.28
N LEU A 126 -18.66 10.04 -6.17
CA LEU A 126 -17.76 10.31 -5.06
C LEU A 126 -18.15 9.41 -3.89
N ASN A 127 -17.22 8.58 -3.45
CA ASN A 127 -17.33 7.74 -2.27
C ASN A 127 -16.41 8.25 -1.18
N TYR A 128 -16.94 8.46 0.02
CA TYR A 128 -16.18 8.78 1.22
C TYR A 128 -16.45 7.72 2.28
N SER A 129 -15.41 7.26 2.96
CA SER A 129 -15.53 6.25 4.02
C SER A 129 -14.68 6.63 5.24
N GLU A 130 -15.26 6.42 6.42
CA GLU A 130 -14.54 6.43 7.69
C GLU A 130 -14.71 5.05 8.33
N MET A 131 -13.61 4.42 8.72
CA MET A 131 -13.59 3.12 9.36
C MET A 131 -12.78 3.16 10.65
N ASN A 132 -13.36 2.58 11.70
CA ASN A 132 -12.63 2.22 12.92
C ASN A 132 -12.39 0.73 12.89
N THR A 133 -11.17 0.31 13.13
CA THR A 133 -10.79 -1.11 13.12
C THR A 133 -9.61 -1.34 14.06
N GLU A 134 -9.26 -2.60 14.27
CA GLU A 134 -8.08 -3.01 15.01
C GLU A 134 -7.10 -3.69 14.05
N MET A 135 -5.85 -3.24 14.02
CA MET A 135 -4.80 -3.77 13.17
C MET A 135 -3.55 -4.02 14.01
N LEU A 136 -2.99 -5.24 13.92
CA LEU A 136 -1.82 -5.62 14.71
C LEU A 136 -1.98 -5.24 16.20
N GLU A 137 -3.14 -5.57 16.78
CA GLU A 137 -3.51 -5.28 18.17
C GLU A 137 -3.60 -3.78 18.51
N LYS A 138 -3.60 -2.91 17.51
CA LYS A 138 -3.74 -1.46 17.66
C LYS A 138 -5.03 -0.96 17.03
N LYS A 139 -5.78 -0.16 17.78
CA LYS A 139 -6.95 0.54 17.24
C LYS A 139 -6.48 1.63 16.29
N VAL A 140 -7.03 1.65 15.08
CA VAL A 140 -6.73 2.65 14.05
C VAL A 140 -8.02 3.19 13.45
N LYS A 141 -7.95 4.43 13.00
CA LYS A 141 -9.01 5.08 12.22
C LYS A 141 -8.52 5.25 10.79
N MET A 142 -9.33 4.83 9.84
CA MET A 142 -9.05 4.96 8.42
C MET A 142 -10.06 5.89 7.78
N LYS A 143 -9.59 6.72 6.84
CA LYS A 143 -10.45 7.57 6.00
C LYS A 143 -10.09 7.34 4.55
N SER A 144 -11.10 7.28 3.70
CA SER A 144 -10.88 7.25 2.26
C SER A 144 -11.82 8.19 1.52
N GLU A 145 -11.31 8.75 0.43
CA GLU A 145 -12.08 9.50 -0.55
C GLU A 145 -11.72 8.99 -1.94
N THR A 146 -12.71 8.58 -2.70
CA THR A 146 -12.50 8.05 -4.06
C THR A 146 -13.48 8.70 -5.02
N LEU A 147 -12.96 9.34 -6.06
CA LEU A 147 -13.72 9.85 -7.19
C LEU A 147 -13.59 8.89 -8.37
N MET A 148 -14.70 8.37 -8.84
CA MET A 148 -14.75 7.50 -10.00
C MET A 148 -14.96 8.32 -11.28
N LYS A 149 -14.38 7.90 -12.41
CA LYS A 149 -14.50 8.56 -13.71
C LYS A 149 -15.93 8.63 -14.25
N THR A 150 -16.75 7.67 -13.83
CA THR A 150 -18.14 7.55 -14.26
C THR A 150 -19.07 7.40 -13.06
N LYS A 151 -20.37 7.61 -13.29
CA LYS A 151 -21.40 7.21 -12.32
C LYS A 151 -21.33 5.68 -12.18
N MET A 152 -21.12 5.21 -10.97
CA MET A 152 -21.12 3.77 -10.69
C MET A 152 -22.53 3.23 -10.91
N ASN A 153 -22.64 2.23 -11.77
CA ASN A 153 -23.88 1.49 -11.96
C ASN A 153 -23.72 0.07 -11.38
N LYS A 154 -24.86 -0.58 -11.16
CA LYS A 154 -24.92 -1.93 -10.60
C LYS A 154 -24.09 -2.96 -11.40
N LYS A 155 -24.06 -2.83 -12.74
CA LYS A 155 -23.33 -3.73 -13.63
C LYS A 155 -21.81 -3.59 -13.45
N ASP A 156 -21.31 -2.36 -13.33
CA ASP A 156 -19.88 -2.08 -13.12
C ASP A 156 -19.45 -2.49 -11.73
N ALA A 157 -20.26 -2.20 -10.71
CA ALA A 157 -20.01 -2.69 -9.36
C ALA A 157 -19.93 -4.22 -9.33
N ILE A 158 -20.89 -4.93 -9.92
CA ILE A 158 -20.86 -6.39 -10.05
C ILE A 158 -19.61 -6.87 -10.83
N LYS A 159 -19.16 -6.12 -11.85
CA LYS A 159 -17.95 -6.46 -12.62
C LYS A 159 -16.68 -6.32 -11.78
N ILE A 160 -16.52 -5.21 -11.10
CA ILE A 160 -15.39 -4.99 -10.15
C ILE A 160 -15.35 -6.13 -9.13
N LEU A 161 -16.50 -6.55 -8.66
CA LEU A 161 -16.70 -7.57 -7.66
C LEU A 161 -16.47 -9.01 -8.14
N LYS A 162 -16.45 -9.24 -9.46
CA LYS A 162 -16.17 -10.55 -10.08
C LYS A 162 -14.68 -10.84 -10.26
N LEU A 163 -13.85 -9.83 -10.18
CA LEU A 163 -12.44 -9.90 -10.55
C LEU A 163 -11.52 -10.45 -9.43
N THR A 164 -12.07 -10.90 -8.33
CA THR A 164 -11.33 -11.15 -7.10
C THR A 164 -10.73 -12.53 -6.83
N PRO A 165 -10.79 -13.55 -7.66
CA PRO A 165 -9.92 -14.72 -7.42
C PRO A 165 -8.49 -14.51 -7.92
N ASP A 166 -8.28 -13.54 -8.83
CA ASP A 166 -6.97 -13.27 -9.42
C ASP A 166 -6.62 -11.80 -9.24
N LEU A 167 -5.96 -11.52 -8.11
CA LEU A 167 -5.53 -10.17 -7.73
C LEU A 167 -4.54 -9.56 -8.74
N SER A 168 -3.81 -10.37 -9.49
CA SER A 168 -2.82 -9.90 -10.47
C SER A 168 -3.46 -9.27 -11.71
N THR A 169 -4.62 -9.78 -12.14
CA THR A 169 -5.37 -9.25 -13.29
C THR A 169 -6.45 -8.25 -12.89
N SER A 170 -6.90 -8.25 -11.62
CA SER A 170 -8.01 -7.43 -11.15
C SER A 170 -7.61 -6.00 -10.77
N THR A 171 -6.38 -5.75 -10.35
CA THR A 171 -5.89 -4.41 -10.00
C THR A 171 -5.99 -3.44 -11.18
N ASN A 172 -5.65 -3.88 -12.39
CA ASN A 172 -5.72 -3.07 -13.60
C ASN A 172 -7.14 -2.58 -13.93
N ASN A 173 -8.15 -3.41 -13.66
CA ASN A 173 -9.54 -3.08 -13.96
C ASN A 173 -10.22 -2.22 -12.86
N VAL A 174 -9.81 -2.36 -11.60
CA VAL A 174 -10.33 -1.55 -10.49
C VAL A 174 -9.82 -0.12 -10.61
N PHE A 175 -8.51 0.05 -10.83
CA PHE A 175 -7.90 1.39 -10.95
C PHE A 175 -8.26 2.11 -12.25
N SER A 176 -8.63 1.40 -13.31
CA SER A 176 -9.01 2.03 -14.59
C SER A 176 -10.19 3.00 -14.48
N ASN A 177 -11.13 2.73 -13.56
CA ASN A 177 -12.31 3.55 -13.31
C ASN A 177 -12.12 4.61 -12.22
N ILE A 178 -11.00 4.63 -11.52
CA ILE A 178 -10.69 5.62 -10.51
C ILE A 178 -10.00 6.82 -11.17
N GLU A 179 -10.54 8.01 -10.95
CA GLU A 179 -9.91 9.26 -11.33
C GLU A 179 -8.92 9.72 -10.25
N TYR A 180 -9.36 9.58 -9.01
CA TYR A 180 -8.61 9.98 -7.83
C TYR A 180 -9.03 9.11 -6.65
N SER A 181 -8.06 8.74 -5.82
CA SER A 181 -8.32 8.14 -4.52
C SER A 181 -7.31 8.65 -3.51
N LYS A 182 -7.79 8.93 -2.31
CA LYS A 182 -7.00 9.27 -1.13
C LYS A 182 -7.37 8.31 -0.02
N PHE A 183 -6.40 7.75 0.64
CA PHE A 183 -6.56 6.87 1.77
C PHE A 183 -5.63 7.30 2.90
N GLU A 184 -6.12 7.36 4.13
CA GLU A 184 -5.37 7.83 5.29
C GLU A 184 -5.62 6.88 6.48
N VAL A 185 -4.55 6.57 7.20
CA VAL A 185 -4.57 5.79 8.45
C VAL A 185 -4.09 6.68 9.58
N TYR A 186 -4.84 6.67 10.67
CA TYR A 186 -4.57 7.44 11.88
C TYR A 186 -4.50 6.52 13.10
N ASP A 187 -3.70 6.89 14.07
CA ASP A 187 -3.77 6.26 15.39
C ASP A 187 -4.94 6.81 16.22
N THR A 188 -5.09 6.29 17.45
CA THR A 188 -6.14 6.70 18.40
C THR A 188 -6.05 8.16 18.83
N ASN A 189 -4.88 8.80 18.69
CA ASN A 189 -4.64 10.20 19.00
C ASN A 189 -4.82 11.12 17.77
N ASN A 190 -5.40 10.60 16.67
CA ASN A 190 -5.54 11.25 15.37
C ASN A 190 -4.20 11.69 14.73
N ASN A 191 -3.07 11.05 15.09
CA ASN A 191 -1.85 11.27 14.33
C ASN A 191 -1.91 10.46 13.03
N LEU A 192 -1.55 11.08 11.93
CA LEU A 192 -1.44 10.43 10.63
C LEU A 192 -0.28 9.43 10.68
N LEU A 193 -0.55 8.17 10.33
CA LEU A 193 0.46 7.11 10.22
C LEU A 193 0.85 6.86 8.77
N GLN A 194 -0.14 6.90 7.89
CA GLN A 194 0.05 6.64 6.48
C GLN A 194 -0.95 7.43 5.64
N ARG A 195 -0.52 7.84 4.47
CA ARG A 195 -1.37 8.43 3.44
C ARG A 195 -1.02 7.84 2.08
N THR A 196 -2.04 7.43 1.35
CA THR A 196 -1.90 6.92 -0.01
C THR A 196 -2.72 7.78 -0.96
N TYR A 197 -2.11 8.21 -2.04
CA TYR A 197 -2.77 8.88 -3.15
C TYR A 197 -2.69 8.03 -4.41
N TYR A 198 -3.78 7.97 -5.13
CA TYR A 198 -3.83 7.44 -6.48
C TYR A 198 -4.42 8.47 -7.42
N ARG A 199 -3.76 8.73 -8.52
CA ARG A 199 -4.25 9.63 -9.57
C ARG A 199 -3.59 9.31 -10.90
N ASN A 200 -4.39 9.19 -11.97
CA ASN A 200 -3.89 9.00 -13.33
C ASN A 200 -2.86 7.85 -13.44
N ASN A 201 -3.18 6.70 -12.86
CA ASN A 201 -2.32 5.50 -12.88
C ASN A 201 -1.00 5.62 -12.09
N LYS A 202 -0.84 6.70 -11.33
CA LYS A 202 0.29 6.89 -10.41
C LYS A 202 -0.19 6.75 -8.98
N MET A 203 0.63 6.16 -8.14
CA MET A 203 0.34 5.99 -6.72
C MET A 203 1.49 6.56 -5.89
N THR A 204 1.13 7.29 -4.84
CA THR A 204 2.07 7.76 -3.84
C THR A 204 1.64 7.22 -2.49
N ILE A 205 2.56 6.59 -1.75
CA ILE A 205 2.34 6.17 -0.37
C ILE A 205 3.31 6.96 0.50
N GLU A 206 2.76 7.71 1.45
CA GLU A 206 3.53 8.43 2.47
C GLU A 206 3.36 7.70 3.80
N GLN A 207 4.46 7.32 4.42
CA GLN A 207 4.49 6.70 5.75
C GLN A 207 5.30 7.55 6.70
N GLU A 208 4.75 7.82 7.89
CA GLU A 208 5.46 8.48 8.98
C GLU A 208 5.91 7.43 10.01
N VAL A 209 7.19 7.41 10.32
CA VAL A 209 7.77 6.54 11.33
C VAL A 209 7.83 7.29 12.64
N LYS A 210 6.93 6.93 13.59
CA LYS A 210 6.87 7.56 14.92
C LYS A 210 8.20 7.45 15.66
N GLY A 211 8.57 8.54 16.33
CA GLY A 211 9.71 8.63 17.23
C GLY A 211 11.03 9.04 16.59
N ASN A 212 11.19 8.89 15.26
CA ASN A 212 12.44 9.20 14.56
C ASN A 212 12.36 10.42 13.64
N GLN A 213 11.22 11.12 13.60
CA GLN A 213 10.94 12.19 12.62
C GLN A 213 11.28 11.73 11.19
N ALA A 214 11.11 10.44 10.92
CA ALA A 214 11.40 9.83 9.63
C ALA A 214 10.11 9.71 8.82
N LYS A 215 10.23 9.92 7.52
CA LYS A 215 9.14 9.80 6.54
C LYS A 215 9.64 9.03 5.34
N MET A 216 8.85 8.08 4.86
CA MET A 216 9.10 7.37 3.61
C MET A 216 8.01 7.72 2.60
N ILE A 217 8.42 7.99 1.36
CA ILE A 217 7.51 8.29 0.25
C ILE A 217 7.81 7.32 -0.89
N TYR A 218 6.86 6.43 -1.17
CA TYR A 218 6.87 5.56 -2.34
C TYR A 218 6.16 6.27 -3.48
N LEU A 219 6.82 6.41 -4.61
CA LEU A 219 6.31 7.05 -5.81
C LEU A 219 6.27 6.01 -6.93
N PHE A 220 5.10 5.43 -7.17
CA PHE A 220 4.90 4.42 -8.20
C PHE A 220 4.49 5.08 -9.51
N ASP A 221 5.31 4.93 -10.53
CA ASP A 221 5.02 5.42 -11.88
C ASP A 221 4.08 4.49 -12.64
N ASN A 222 4.04 3.23 -12.24
CA ASN A 222 3.18 2.20 -12.81
C ASN A 222 2.61 1.31 -11.71
N THR A 223 1.29 1.41 -11.49
CA THR A 223 0.60 0.62 -10.47
C THR A 223 0.49 -0.87 -10.82
N ASN A 224 0.69 -1.25 -12.08
CA ASN A 224 0.63 -2.65 -12.50
C ASN A 224 1.89 -3.42 -12.10
N SER A 225 3.06 -2.77 -12.21
CA SER A 225 4.34 -3.36 -11.87
C SER A 225 4.86 -2.93 -10.50
N MET A 226 4.11 -2.07 -9.78
CA MET A 226 4.54 -1.47 -8.50
C MET A 226 6.01 -1.05 -8.55
N SER A 227 6.36 -0.38 -9.66
CA SER A 227 7.70 0.11 -9.97
C SER A 227 7.74 1.62 -9.90
N GLY A 228 8.86 2.15 -9.42
CA GLY A 228 9.04 3.59 -9.23
C GLY A 228 10.23 3.87 -8.33
N LYS A 229 10.09 4.81 -7.41
CA LYS A 229 11.15 5.15 -6.44
C LYS A 229 10.63 5.25 -5.02
N LEU A 230 11.51 5.02 -4.06
CA LEU A 230 11.32 5.29 -2.65
C LEU A 230 12.25 6.44 -2.25
N GLU A 231 11.68 7.44 -1.61
CA GLU A 231 12.40 8.55 -0.98
C GLU A 231 12.28 8.42 0.54
N ALA A 232 13.39 8.48 1.26
CA ALA A 232 13.40 8.52 2.71
C ALA A 232 13.87 9.88 3.20
N TYR A 233 13.18 10.38 4.23
CA TYR A 233 13.45 11.68 4.86
C TYR A 233 13.67 11.50 6.36
N LYS A 234 14.51 12.32 6.93
CA LYS A 234 14.70 12.45 8.39
C LYS A 234 14.76 13.94 8.74
N ASN A 235 13.95 14.37 9.73
CA ASN A 235 13.82 15.76 10.12
C ASN A 235 13.44 16.70 8.95
N GLY A 236 12.73 16.18 7.94
CA GLY A 236 12.37 16.91 6.72
C GLY A 236 13.45 16.93 5.63
N GLU A 237 14.66 16.45 5.89
CA GLU A 237 15.75 16.35 4.94
C GLU A 237 15.73 15.02 4.20
N LEU A 238 15.96 15.07 2.89
CA LEU A 238 16.06 13.86 2.06
C LEU A 238 17.38 13.13 2.39
N ILE A 239 17.27 11.89 2.88
CA ILE A 239 18.44 11.09 3.22
C ILE A 239 18.75 9.98 2.22
N SER A 240 17.74 9.50 1.48
CA SER A 240 18.00 8.50 0.43
C SER A 240 16.93 8.50 -0.66
N ILE A 241 17.33 8.08 -1.85
CA ILE A 241 16.45 7.70 -2.96
C ILE A 241 16.88 6.32 -3.46
N MET A 242 15.92 5.43 -3.66
CA MET A 242 16.18 4.14 -4.29
C MET A 242 15.13 3.81 -5.33
N GLN A 243 15.53 3.06 -6.35
CA GLN A 243 14.60 2.48 -7.31
C GLN A 243 13.91 1.27 -6.69
N ILE A 244 12.64 1.08 -7.02
CA ILE A 244 11.84 -0.05 -6.59
C ILE A 244 11.16 -0.70 -7.80
N LYS A 245 11.09 -2.02 -7.77
CA LYS A 245 10.39 -2.84 -8.73
C LYS A 245 9.66 -3.95 -7.99
N ASN A 246 8.37 -4.10 -8.23
CA ASN A 246 7.52 -5.03 -7.49
C ASN A 246 7.61 -4.84 -5.95
N PHE A 247 7.63 -3.58 -5.48
CA PHE A 247 7.87 -3.18 -4.09
C PHE A 247 9.26 -3.49 -3.51
N LEU A 248 10.15 -4.11 -4.28
CA LEU A 248 11.48 -4.46 -3.80
C LEU A 248 12.52 -3.44 -4.30
N PRO A 249 13.54 -3.11 -3.50
CA PRO A 249 14.69 -2.35 -3.97
C PRO A 249 15.35 -3.06 -5.16
N GLU A 250 15.47 -2.34 -6.27
CA GLU A 250 16.08 -2.83 -7.49
C GLU A 250 16.64 -1.66 -8.28
N GLY A 251 17.94 -1.61 -8.51
CA GLY A 251 18.61 -0.54 -9.24
C GLY A 251 19.45 0.37 -8.37
N GLU A 252 19.62 1.62 -8.81
CA GLU A 252 20.48 2.59 -8.15
C GLU A 252 19.88 3.09 -6.82
N VAL A 253 20.73 3.14 -5.79
CA VAL A 253 20.46 3.78 -4.50
C VAL A 253 21.37 4.99 -4.37
N LYS A 254 20.82 6.12 -3.92
CA LYS A 254 21.52 7.34 -3.57
C LYS A 254 21.29 7.68 -2.12
N ILE A 255 22.35 7.98 -1.39
CA ILE A 255 22.31 8.48 -0.02
C ILE A 255 22.88 9.90 -0.01
N PHE A 256 22.29 10.76 0.80
CA PHE A 256 22.62 12.17 0.85
C PHE A 256 23.11 12.61 2.24
N PHE A 257 24.00 13.58 2.27
CA PHE A 257 24.29 14.35 3.48
C PHE A 257 23.08 15.21 3.88
N PRO A 258 23.00 15.67 5.14
CA PRO A 258 21.99 16.66 5.55
C PRO A 258 21.98 17.92 4.71
N SER A 259 23.13 18.31 4.16
CA SER A 259 23.26 19.43 3.20
C SER A 259 22.59 19.19 1.84
N GLY A 260 22.05 17.98 1.60
CA GLY A 260 21.48 17.57 0.33
C GLY A 260 22.51 17.14 -0.73
N LYS A 261 23.82 17.20 -0.42
CA LYS A 261 24.85 16.71 -1.31
C LYS A 261 24.93 15.18 -1.26
N LEU A 262 25.40 14.56 -2.36
CA LEU A 262 25.50 13.13 -2.49
C LEU A 262 26.59 12.56 -1.55
N LEU A 263 26.20 11.65 -0.66
CA LEU A 263 27.11 10.93 0.25
C LEU A 263 27.60 9.62 -0.38
N SER A 264 26.68 8.83 -0.97
CA SER A 264 27.06 7.59 -1.62
C SER A 264 26.07 7.14 -2.69
N THR A 265 26.55 6.31 -3.61
CA THR A 265 25.73 5.57 -4.58
C THR A 265 26.15 4.11 -4.62
N PHE A 266 25.16 3.22 -4.81
CA PHE A 266 25.40 1.80 -5.06
C PHE A 266 24.21 1.20 -5.82
N TYR A 267 24.38 -0.04 -6.28
CA TYR A 267 23.33 -0.77 -6.97
C TYR A 267 22.81 -1.92 -6.13
N ILE A 268 21.49 -2.13 -6.16
CA ILE A 268 20.84 -3.33 -5.63
C ILE A 268 20.28 -4.15 -6.79
N LYS A 269 20.55 -5.46 -6.76
CA LYS A 269 20.02 -6.44 -7.67
C LYS A 269 19.57 -7.66 -6.87
N ASN A 270 18.32 -8.12 -7.10
CA ASN A 270 17.75 -9.23 -6.34
C ASN A 270 17.86 -9.07 -4.81
N GLY A 271 17.71 -7.82 -4.30
CA GLY A 271 17.76 -7.52 -2.88
C GLY A 271 19.16 -7.44 -2.25
N THR A 272 20.24 -7.58 -3.03
CA THR A 272 21.63 -7.50 -2.55
C THR A 272 22.42 -6.44 -3.33
N MET A 273 23.49 -5.92 -2.73
CA MET A 273 24.41 -5.01 -3.45
C MET A 273 25.13 -5.77 -4.56
N ASP A 274 25.08 -5.22 -5.77
CA ASP A 274 25.73 -5.81 -6.95
C ASP A 274 26.22 -4.67 -7.87
N GLY A 275 27.52 -4.61 -8.11
CA GLY A 275 28.17 -3.59 -8.89
C GLY A 275 29.02 -2.62 -8.08
N THR A 276 29.24 -1.42 -8.64
CA THR A 276 30.13 -0.42 -8.03
C THR A 276 29.41 0.41 -7.00
N MET A 277 30.01 0.54 -5.81
CA MET A 277 29.67 1.53 -4.81
C MET A 277 30.64 2.70 -4.88
N LYS A 278 30.15 3.93 -4.74
CA LYS A 278 30.97 5.14 -4.58
C LYS A 278 30.50 5.90 -3.35
N ALA A 279 31.46 6.35 -2.54
CA ALA A 279 31.23 7.31 -1.48
C ALA A 279 31.96 8.63 -1.81
N PHE A 280 31.39 9.73 -1.31
CA PHE A 280 31.86 11.07 -1.63
C PHE A 280 32.11 11.85 -0.36
N TYR A 281 33.05 12.77 -0.40
CA TYR A 281 33.18 13.88 0.53
C TYR A 281 32.08 14.92 0.29
N GLU A 282 31.85 15.78 1.24
CA GLU A 282 30.81 16.80 1.13
C GLU A 282 31.09 17.86 0.03
N ASP A 283 32.34 18.02 -0.40
CA ASP A 283 32.73 18.83 -1.56
C ASP A 283 32.44 18.15 -2.93
N GLY A 284 32.02 16.85 -2.91
CA GLY A 284 31.68 16.07 -4.08
C GLY A 284 32.84 15.23 -4.63
N LYS A 285 34.03 15.33 -4.05
CA LYS A 285 35.15 14.44 -4.41
C LYS A 285 34.91 13.01 -3.95
N ILE A 286 35.48 12.05 -4.67
CA ILE A 286 35.37 10.64 -4.32
C ILE A 286 36.20 10.37 -3.07
N ARG A 287 35.55 9.78 -2.06
CA ARG A 287 36.18 9.27 -0.84
C ARG A 287 36.47 7.78 -0.94
N MET A 288 35.59 6.99 -1.55
CA MET A 288 35.80 5.55 -1.68
C MET A 288 35.12 5.01 -2.93
N ILE A 289 35.75 4.02 -3.55
CA ILE A 289 35.17 3.18 -4.59
C ILE A 289 35.33 1.74 -4.13
N GLY A 290 34.25 0.94 -4.26
CA GLY A 290 34.28 -0.49 -3.96
C GLY A 290 33.39 -1.26 -4.94
N HIS A 291 33.66 -2.55 -5.09
CA HIS A 291 32.91 -3.44 -5.95
C HIS A 291 32.27 -4.57 -5.18
N PHE A 292 31.00 -4.79 -5.41
CA PHE A 292 30.19 -5.83 -4.79
C PHE A 292 29.63 -6.78 -5.83
N LYS A 293 29.49 -8.05 -5.45
CA LYS A 293 28.79 -9.07 -6.21
C LYS A 293 27.96 -9.93 -5.27
N ASP A 294 26.66 -10.04 -5.56
CA ASP A 294 25.73 -10.82 -4.75
C ASP A 294 25.81 -10.48 -3.23
N GLY A 295 26.00 -9.20 -2.89
CA GLY A 295 26.08 -8.69 -1.53
C GLY A 295 27.46 -8.79 -0.86
N LYS A 296 28.44 -9.37 -1.53
CA LYS A 296 29.82 -9.56 -1.02
C LYS A 296 30.80 -8.62 -1.69
N LYS A 297 31.85 -8.19 -0.97
CA LYS A 297 32.98 -7.49 -1.58
C LYS A 297 33.64 -8.39 -2.61
N ASP A 298 33.72 -7.94 -3.86
CA ASP A 298 34.31 -8.69 -4.98
C ASP A 298 34.93 -7.71 -5.98
N GLY A 299 36.21 -7.49 -5.87
CA GLY A 299 36.98 -6.51 -6.66
C GLY A 299 37.78 -5.53 -5.81
N GLU A 300 38.23 -4.46 -6.43
CA GLU A 300 39.03 -3.44 -5.76
C GLU A 300 38.19 -2.56 -4.83
N PHE A 301 38.74 -2.23 -3.67
CA PHE A 301 38.30 -1.21 -2.76
C PHE A 301 39.41 -0.19 -2.60
N ILE A 302 39.12 1.07 -2.91
CA ILE A 302 40.09 2.16 -2.89
C ILE A 302 39.50 3.30 -2.06
N GLU A 303 40.25 3.77 -1.07
CA GLU A 303 39.92 4.94 -0.27
C GLU A 303 40.86 6.11 -0.63
N TYR A 304 40.32 7.31 -0.72
CA TYR A 304 41.03 8.50 -1.12
C TYR A 304 40.93 9.59 -0.02
N GLU A 305 41.96 10.41 0.12
CA GLU A 305 41.92 11.68 0.85
C GLU A 305 41.18 12.74 0.02
N GLU A 306 40.85 13.89 0.68
CA GLU A 306 40.22 15.03 0.02
C GLU A 306 41.07 15.64 -1.10
N ASP A 307 42.38 15.51 -1.07
CA ASP A 307 43.29 15.94 -2.13
C ASP A 307 43.35 14.96 -3.32
N GLY A 308 42.70 13.78 -3.19
CA GLY A 308 42.66 12.72 -4.22
C GLY A 308 43.80 11.70 -4.12
N SER A 309 44.68 11.81 -3.13
CA SER A 309 45.70 10.79 -2.87
C SER A 309 45.06 9.51 -2.32
N ILE A 310 45.64 8.35 -2.63
CA ILE A 310 45.13 7.05 -2.15
C ILE A 310 45.57 6.86 -0.71
N VAL A 311 44.59 6.62 0.18
CA VAL A 311 44.79 6.24 1.57
C VAL A 311 45.05 4.76 1.72
N ASP A 312 44.15 3.98 1.09
CA ASP A 312 44.19 2.52 1.15
C ASP A 312 43.64 1.89 -0.13
N LYS A 313 44.18 0.73 -0.46
CA LYS A 313 43.75 -0.07 -1.62
C LYS A 313 43.84 -1.54 -1.29
N ALA A 314 42.71 -2.26 -1.39
CA ALA A 314 42.64 -3.69 -1.15
C ALA A 314 41.83 -4.40 -2.24
N LEU A 315 42.19 -5.63 -2.54
CA LEU A 315 41.46 -6.51 -3.47
C LEU A 315 40.71 -7.58 -2.66
N TYR A 316 39.43 -7.71 -2.93
CA TYR A 316 38.54 -8.69 -2.28
C TYR A 316 37.97 -9.70 -3.26
N LYS A 317 37.74 -10.92 -2.76
CA LYS A 317 36.99 -11.97 -3.44
C LYS A 317 36.03 -12.64 -2.46
N ASN A 318 34.73 -12.52 -2.68
CA ASN A 318 33.68 -13.07 -1.78
C ASN A 318 33.88 -12.67 -0.31
N ASP A 319 34.18 -11.40 -0.01
CA ASP A 319 34.50 -10.79 1.29
C ASP A 319 35.90 -11.12 1.83
N GLU A 320 36.66 -12.01 1.23
CA GLU A 320 38.02 -12.32 1.63
C GLU A 320 39.01 -11.35 0.96
N MET A 321 39.86 -10.71 1.75
CA MET A 321 40.93 -9.85 1.24
C MET A 321 42.05 -10.70 0.63
N ILE A 322 42.33 -10.48 -0.66
CA ILE A 322 43.34 -11.26 -1.41
C ILE A 322 44.69 -10.53 -1.40
N SER A 323 44.66 -9.19 -1.47
CA SER A 323 45.84 -8.33 -1.45
C SER A 323 45.48 -6.93 -0.94
N GLN A 324 46.49 -6.25 -0.44
CA GLN A 324 46.45 -4.85 -0.01
C GLN A 324 47.51 -4.08 -0.80
#